data_da123037ebeabe80c7eb5ddfa80a8e7b
#
_entry.id   da123037ebeabe80c7eb5ddfa80a8e7b
#
_cell.length_a   1.000
_cell.length_b   1.000
_cell.length_c   1.000
_cell.angle_alpha   90.00
_cell.angle_beta   90.00
_cell.angle_gamma   90.00
#
_symmetry.space_group_name_H-M   'P 1'
#
loop_
_entity.id
_entity.type
_entity.pdbx_description
1 polymer ?
#
loop_
_entity_poly.entity_id
_entity_poly.type
_entity_poly.pdbx_seq_one_letter_code
_entity_poly.pdbx_strand_id
1 'polypeptide(L)'
;KGIDRFRQHRNGEAAAVQLQVLAEIGESASAEGDDAAIPDRRLALLFACAHPAIDAGIRAPLMLQAVLGLDAKAIAAAFLASPVAMGKRLGRAKQKIRQAGIPFVVPARDELAGRLDGVLEAIYAAFAEGWSDPGGTDAIRRDLTAEALFLARLVAELLPQEPEVLGLLACMLHAEARRCARRTAEGDYVPLAAQDVALWDAAMIDEAEALLLRASRLGRIGRYQLEAALQSAHVERCRNGRTDWTPEVQIYDALLALCGSPVVALNRALAIAELKGPETALEIMDALAADGRLV
;
A
#
# COMPACT_ATOMS: atom_id res chain seq x y z
N LYS A 1 -15.49 -31.23 10.97
CA LYS A 1 -15.72 -30.70 12.35
C LYS A 1 -14.43 -30.31 13.10
N GLY A 2 -13.26 -30.90 12.84
CA GLY A 2 -11.97 -30.50 13.45
C GLY A 2 -11.39 -29.22 12.85
N ILE A 3 -11.48 -29.04 11.56
CA ILE A 3 -10.93 -27.90 10.81
C ILE A 3 -11.69 -26.59 11.12
N ASP A 4 -12.99 -26.65 11.34
CA ASP A 4 -13.81 -25.48 11.68
C ASP A 4 -13.55 -24.99 13.10
N ARG A 5 -13.31 -25.88 14.06
CA ARG A 5 -12.88 -25.51 15.42
C ARG A 5 -11.49 -24.86 15.43
N PHE A 6 -10.57 -25.30 14.57
CA PHE A 6 -9.24 -24.69 14.43
C PHE A 6 -9.33 -23.31 13.79
N ARG A 7 -10.23 -23.08 12.82
CA ARG A 7 -10.49 -21.77 12.22
C ARG A 7 -11.14 -20.81 13.23
N GLN A 8 -12.14 -21.27 13.99
CA GLN A 8 -12.78 -20.46 15.04
C GLN A 8 -11.80 -20.11 16.17
N HIS A 9 -10.89 -20.99 16.56
CA HIS A 9 -9.89 -20.69 17.59
C HIS A 9 -8.86 -19.67 17.09
N ARG A 10 -8.41 -19.74 15.84
CA ARG A 10 -7.49 -18.77 15.23
C ARG A 10 -8.10 -17.39 15.03
N ASN A 11 -9.38 -17.31 14.66
CA ASN A 11 -10.10 -16.03 14.59
C ASN A 11 -10.34 -15.45 16.00
N GLY A 12 -10.55 -16.29 17.01
CA GLY A 12 -10.68 -15.88 18.39
C GLY A 12 -9.38 -15.30 18.97
N GLU A 13 -8.21 -15.87 18.64
CA GLU A 13 -6.92 -15.35 19.10
C GLU A 13 -6.54 -14.03 18.38
N ALA A 14 -6.87 -13.88 17.09
CA ALA A 14 -6.66 -12.61 16.39
C ALA A 14 -7.58 -11.52 16.95
N ALA A 15 -8.85 -11.85 17.20
CA ALA A 15 -9.81 -10.95 17.83
C ALA A 15 -9.43 -10.59 19.28
N ALA A 16 -8.88 -11.54 20.05
CA ALA A 16 -8.42 -11.29 21.41
C ALA A 16 -7.22 -10.33 21.45
N VAL A 17 -6.25 -10.48 20.54
CA VAL A 17 -5.12 -9.54 20.41
C VAL A 17 -5.61 -8.17 19.96
N GLN A 18 -6.57 -8.12 19.03
CA GLN A 18 -7.19 -6.86 18.58
C GLN A 18 -7.94 -6.16 19.71
N LEU A 19 -8.71 -6.91 20.51
CA LEU A 19 -9.42 -6.38 21.68
C LEU A 19 -8.48 -5.93 22.80
N GLN A 20 -7.38 -6.66 23.03
CA GLN A 20 -6.39 -6.29 24.03
C GLN A 20 -5.63 -5.03 23.62
N VAL A 21 -5.20 -4.92 22.35
CA VAL A 21 -4.56 -3.71 21.80
C VAL A 21 -5.52 -2.53 21.83
N LEU A 22 -6.81 -2.74 21.50
CA LEU A 22 -7.84 -1.70 21.60
C LEU A 22 -8.10 -1.26 23.05
N ALA A 23 -8.06 -2.17 24.02
CA ALA A 23 -8.24 -1.85 25.43
C ALA A 23 -7.05 -1.05 25.99
N GLU A 24 -5.82 -1.48 25.73
CA GLU A 24 -4.59 -0.81 26.18
C GLU A 24 -4.47 0.62 25.61
N ILE A 25 -4.86 0.83 24.35
CA ILE A 25 -4.88 2.16 23.72
C ILE A 25 -6.06 3.00 24.22
N GLY A 26 -7.20 2.38 24.47
CA GLY A 26 -8.36 3.07 25.05
C GLY A 26 -8.06 3.67 26.43
N GLU A 27 -7.25 3.00 27.23
CA GLU A 27 -6.79 3.49 28.53
C GLU A 27 -5.72 4.59 28.39
N SER A 28 -4.78 4.45 27.44
CA SER A 28 -3.72 5.44 27.19
C SER A 28 -4.24 6.75 26.57
N ALA A 29 -5.20 6.67 25.65
CA ALA A 29 -5.79 7.83 24.98
C ALA A 29 -6.67 8.69 25.93
N SER A 30 -7.05 8.14 27.08
CA SER A 30 -7.82 8.88 28.10
C SER A 30 -6.93 9.68 29.06
N ALA A 31 -5.62 9.51 29.01
CA ALA A 31 -4.68 10.05 29.99
C ALA A 31 -3.87 11.27 29.52
N GLU A 32 -3.85 11.60 28.22
CA GLU A 32 -3.04 12.71 27.70
C GLU A 32 -3.88 13.71 26.90
N GLY A 33 -3.65 14.99 27.21
CA GLY A 33 -4.47 16.11 26.78
C GLY A 33 -4.50 16.39 25.27
N ASP A 34 -5.46 17.16 24.93
CA ASP A 34 -6.15 17.56 23.69
C ASP A 34 -5.30 18.06 22.50
N ASP A 35 -3.96 18.11 22.56
CA ASP A 35 -3.15 18.85 21.55
C ASP A 35 -2.29 17.98 20.62
N ALA A 36 -2.33 16.65 20.75
CA ALA A 36 -1.52 15.74 19.95
C ALA A 36 -2.24 14.46 19.50
N ALA A 37 -3.54 14.36 19.67
CA ALA A 37 -4.28 13.14 19.39
C ALA A 37 -4.37 12.89 17.88
N ILE A 38 -3.90 11.71 17.43
CA ILE A 38 -4.20 11.19 16.11
C ILE A 38 -5.72 11.06 15.99
N PRO A 39 -6.38 11.68 14.98
CA PRO A 39 -7.83 11.89 14.99
C PRO A 39 -8.67 10.61 14.87
N ASP A 40 -8.07 9.51 14.40
CA ASP A 40 -8.75 8.22 14.21
C ASP A 40 -8.07 7.12 15.00
N ARG A 41 -8.86 6.29 15.69
CA ARG A 41 -8.36 5.18 16.52
C ARG A 41 -7.60 4.12 15.71
N ARG A 42 -8.00 3.85 14.47
CA ARG A 42 -7.33 2.87 13.60
C ARG A 42 -5.99 3.40 13.15
N LEU A 43 -5.92 4.69 12.81
CA LEU A 43 -4.66 5.34 12.50
C LEU A 43 -3.71 5.35 13.71
N ALA A 44 -4.22 5.65 14.90
CA ALA A 44 -3.45 5.57 16.14
C ALA A 44 -2.89 4.15 16.39
N LEU A 45 -3.71 3.11 16.12
CA LEU A 45 -3.29 1.71 16.19
C LEU A 45 -2.21 1.36 15.18
N LEU A 46 -2.30 1.86 13.94
CA LEU A 46 -1.26 1.66 12.94
C LEU A 46 0.08 2.23 13.42
N PHE A 47 0.07 3.47 13.93
CA PHE A 47 1.29 4.09 14.47
C PHE A 47 1.83 3.38 15.72
N ALA A 48 0.97 2.88 16.61
CA ALA A 48 1.39 2.08 17.76
C ALA A 48 2.05 0.75 17.33
N CYS A 49 1.50 0.07 16.32
CA CYS A 49 2.05 -1.15 15.75
C CYS A 49 3.36 -0.92 14.97
N ALA A 50 3.67 0.32 14.58
CA ALA A 50 4.90 0.69 13.89
C ALA A 50 6.10 0.91 14.84
N HIS A 51 6.03 0.45 16.08
CA HIS A 51 7.06 0.66 17.10
C HIS A 51 8.45 0.25 16.62
N PRO A 52 9.52 1.08 16.83
CA PRO A 52 10.87 0.81 16.34
C PRO A 52 11.49 -0.52 16.78
N ALA A 53 11.13 -1.02 17.98
CA ALA A 53 11.59 -2.31 18.48
C ALA A 53 11.00 -3.54 17.74
N ILE A 54 9.97 -3.34 16.92
CA ILE A 54 9.42 -4.36 16.03
C ILE A 54 10.23 -4.35 14.74
N ASP A 55 10.63 -5.53 14.26
CA ASP A 55 11.33 -5.69 12.99
C ASP A 55 10.57 -5.02 11.83
N ALA A 56 11.27 -4.19 11.04
CA ALA A 56 10.67 -3.38 10.00
C ALA A 56 9.85 -4.22 9.01
N GLY A 57 10.37 -5.36 8.57
CA GLY A 57 9.72 -6.22 7.58
C GLY A 57 8.49 -6.96 8.09
N ILE A 58 8.10 -6.80 9.37
CA ILE A 58 6.89 -7.41 9.91
C ILE A 58 5.89 -6.36 10.43
N ARG A 59 6.25 -5.07 10.49
CA ARG A 59 5.36 -4.00 10.98
C ARG A 59 4.08 -3.91 10.15
N ALA A 60 4.21 -3.74 8.84
CA ALA A 60 3.05 -3.65 7.95
C ALA A 60 2.21 -4.94 7.95
N PRO A 61 2.74 -6.16 7.82
CA PRO A 61 1.98 -7.39 8.02
C PRO A 61 1.23 -7.47 9.36
N LEU A 62 1.85 -7.01 10.44
CA LEU A 62 1.22 -6.99 11.77
C LEU A 62 0.04 -6.02 11.81
N MET A 63 0.18 -4.82 11.25
CA MET A 63 -0.88 -3.81 11.15
C MET A 63 -2.07 -4.32 10.33
N LEU A 64 -1.81 -4.93 9.17
CA LEU A 64 -2.85 -5.51 8.33
C LEU A 64 -3.66 -6.58 9.06
N GLN A 65 -3.00 -7.39 9.89
CA GLN A 65 -3.69 -8.41 10.67
C GLN A 65 -4.41 -7.82 11.88
N ALA A 66 -3.75 -6.97 12.67
CA ALA A 66 -4.25 -6.52 13.96
C ALA A 66 -5.29 -5.41 13.84
N VAL A 67 -5.13 -4.51 12.86
CA VAL A 67 -5.98 -3.32 12.71
C VAL A 67 -7.03 -3.51 11.61
N LEU A 68 -6.61 -4.05 10.46
CA LEU A 68 -7.48 -4.19 9.29
C LEU A 68 -8.08 -5.59 9.14
N GLY A 69 -7.72 -6.54 10.02
CA GLY A 69 -8.35 -7.85 10.10
C GLY A 69 -8.02 -8.82 8.96
N LEU A 70 -6.98 -8.54 8.15
CA LEU A 70 -6.60 -9.42 7.06
C LEU A 70 -6.04 -10.74 7.58
N ASP A 71 -6.34 -11.83 6.88
CA ASP A 71 -5.78 -13.13 7.20
C ASP A 71 -4.35 -13.29 6.65
N ALA A 72 -3.62 -14.28 7.16
CA ALA A 72 -2.23 -14.52 6.77
C ALA A 72 -2.07 -14.88 5.28
N LYS A 73 -3.13 -15.34 4.60
CA LYS A 73 -3.11 -15.67 3.17
C LYS A 73 -3.15 -14.41 2.32
N ALA A 74 -4.06 -13.49 2.63
CA ALA A 74 -4.15 -12.19 1.96
C ALA A 74 -2.87 -11.37 2.18
N ILE A 75 -2.38 -11.32 3.42
CA ILE A 75 -1.12 -10.62 3.74
C ILE A 75 0.06 -11.25 2.97
N ALA A 76 0.15 -12.57 2.90
CA ALA A 76 1.24 -13.24 2.19
C ALA A 76 1.24 -12.91 0.68
N ALA A 77 0.08 -12.79 0.07
CA ALA A 77 -0.05 -12.38 -1.34
C ALA A 77 0.49 -10.96 -1.57
N ALA A 78 0.12 -10.01 -0.69
CA ALA A 78 0.59 -8.63 -0.77
C ALA A 78 2.11 -8.48 -0.63
N PHE A 79 2.76 -9.38 0.12
CA PHE A 79 4.21 -9.35 0.39
C PHE A 79 5.01 -10.43 -0.37
N LEU A 80 4.46 -11.03 -1.41
CA LEU A 80 5.09 -12.06 -2.23
C LEU A 80 5.72 -13.19 -1.39
N ALA A 81 4.99 -13.66 -0.38
CA ALA A 81 5.45 -14.67 0.58
C ALA A 81 4.51 -15.88 0.60
N SER A 82 4.97 -17.03 1.07
CA SER A 82 4.06 -18.15 1.29
C SER A 82 3.18 -17.92 2.53
N PRO A 83 1.89 -18.33 2.51
CA PRO A 83 0.98 -18.18 3.66
C PRO A 83 1.50 -18.83 4.94
N VAL A 84 2.20 -19.96 4.81
CA VAL A 84 2.80 -20.67 5.95
C VAL A 84 3.96 -19.87 6.56
N ALA A 85 4.83 -19.30 5.71
CA ALA A 85 5.94 -18.47 6.16
C ALA A 85 5.42 -17.19 6.83
N MET A 86 4.43 -16.53 6.24
CA MET A 86 3.82 -15.31 6.80
C MET A 86 3.17 -15.61 8.16
N GLY A 87 2.38 -16.68 8.27
CA GLY A 87 1.79 -17.08 9.56
C GLY A 87 2.83 -17.34 10.66
N LYS A 88 3.95 -17.99 10.32
CA LYS A 88 5.06 -18.20 11.26
C LYS A 88 5.76 -16.89 11.64
N ARG A 89 5.95 -15.96 10.69
CA ARG A 89 6.56 -14.64 10.96
C ARG A 89 5.68 -13.82 11.90
N LEU A 90 4.39 -13.73 11.63
CA LEU A 90 3.40 -13.04 12.47
C LEU A 90 3.33 -13.64 13.88
N GLY A 91 3.31 -14.98 14.00
CA GLY A 91 3.31 -15.65 15.30
C GLY A 91 4.57 -15.34 16.13
N ARG A 92 5.76 -15.40 15.51
CA ARG A 92 7.03 -15.04 16.17
C ARG A 92 7.06 -13.57 16.59
N ALA A 93 6.59 -12.67 15.74
CA ALA A 93 6.52 -11.25 16.07
C ALA A 93 5.65 -10.99 17.30
N LYS A 94 4.44 -11.53 17.35
CA LYS A 94 3.52 -11.42 18.49
C LYS A 94 4.13 -12.00 19.77
N GLN A 95 4.81 -13.14 19.68
CA GLN A 95 5.51 -13.72 20.83
C GLN A 95 6.63 -12.81 21.33
N LYS A 96 7.46 -12.26 20.42
CA LYS A 96 8.55 -11.35 20.77
C LYS A 96 8.03 -10.06 21.43
N ILE A 97 6.95 -9.47 20.90
CA ILE A 97 6.31 -8.28 21.48
C ILE A 97 5.88 -8.55 22.92
N ARG A 98 5.17 -9.66 23.16
CA ARG A 98 4.76 -10.07 24.52
C ARG A 98 5.92 -10.29 25.46
N GLN A 99 6.96 -10.99 25.02
CA GLN A 99 8.15 -11.31 25.84
C GLN A 99 8.98 -10.06 26.17
N ALA A 100 9.07 -9.12 25.24
CA ALA A 100 9.81 -7.88 25.42
C ALA A 100 9.01 -6.79 26.13
N GLY A 101 7.71 -7.01 26.41
CA GLY A 101 6.86 -6.01 27.03
C GLY A 101 6.73 -4.73 26.22
N ILE A 102 6.76 -4.82 24.86
CA ILE A 102 6.66 -3.64 23.99
C ILE A 102 5.26 -3.04 24.15
N PRO A 103 5.14 -1.81 24.67
CA PRO A 103 3.83 -1.20 24.88
C PRO A 103 3.23 -0.77 23.53
N PHE A 104 1.93 -0.97 23.35
CA PHE A 104 1.16 -0.40 22.25
C PHE A 104 0.65 0.99 22.66
N VAL A 105 1.56 1.95 22.74
CA VAL A 105 1.25 3.35 23.09
C VAL A 105 1.19 4.17 21.81
N VAL A 106 0.20 5.08 21.74
CA VAL A 106 0.13 6.08 20.66
C VAL A 106 1.38 6.95 20.75
N PRO A 107 2.17 7.05 19.66
CA PRO A 107 3.41 7.82 19.71
C PRO A 107 3.16 9.32 19.81
N ALA A 108 4.10 10.04 20.42
CA ALA A 108 4.13 11.48 20.38
C ALA A 108 4.38 12.00 18.94
N ARG A 109 4.03 13.25 18.67
CA ARG A 109 4.04 13.82 17.32
C ARG A 109 5.42 13.78 16.65
N ASP A 110 6.48 13.98 17.41
CA ASP A 110 7.87 13.92 16.96
C ASP A 110 8.34 12.50 16.61
N GLU A 111 7.69 11.46 17.16
CA GLU A 111 7.98 10.06 16.84
C GLU A 111 7.30 9.56 15.57
N LEU A 112 6.27 10.28 15.05
CA LEU A 112 5.45 9.84 13.91
C LEU A 112 6.30 9.60 12.68
N ALA A 113 7.25 10.51 12.37
CA ALA A 113 8.12 10.39 11.20
C ALA A 113 8.93 9.09 11.19
N GLY A 114 9.46 8.66 12.34
CA GLY A 114 10.23 7.41 12.48
C GLY A 114 9.39 6.13 12.34
N ARG A 115 8.07 6.24 12.37
CA ARG A 115 7.12 5.12 12.24
C ARG A 115 6.38 5.12 10.92
N LEU A 116 6.51 6.19 10.13
CA LEU A 116 5.70 6.48 8.96
C LEU A 116 5.80 5.41 7.87
N ASP A 117 7.01 4.98 7.51
CA ASP A 117 7.24 4.03 6.41
C ASP A 117 6.39 2.76 6.56
N GLY A 118 6.35 2.19 7.75
CA GLY A 118 5.54 0.98 8.01
C GLY A 118 4.04 1.25 7.93
N VAL A 119 3.59 2.44 8.33
CA VAL A 119 2.18 2.85 8.23
C VAL A 119 1.78 3.02 6.77
N LEU A 120 2.59 3.71 5.96
CA LEU A 120 2.33 3.89 4.54
C LEU A 120 2.33 2.54 3.79
N GLU A 121 3.27 1.65 4.12
CA GLU A 121 3.32 0.30 3.55
C GLU A 121 2.05 -0.50 3.88
N ALA A 122 1.55 -0.43 5.10
CA ALA A 122 0.32 -1.11 5.51
C ALA A 122 -0.91 -0.55 4.79
N ILE A 123 -1.04 0.78 4.69
CA ILE A 123 -2.15 1.43 3.98
C ILE A 123 -2.12 1.05 2.49
N TYR A 124 -0.95 1.11 1.86
CA TYR A 124 -0.80 0.74 0.44
C TYR A 124 -1.12 -0.73 0.18
N ALA A 125 -0.65 -1.63 1.05
CA ALA A 125 -0.95 -3.07 0.93
C ALA A 125 -2.45 -3.37 1.11
N ALA A 126 -3.13 -2.68 2.02
CA ALA A 126 -4.58 -2.78 2.19
C ALA A 126 -5.33 -2.28 0.95
N PHE A 127 -4.91 -1.14 0.40
CA PHE A 127 -5.45 -0.61 -0.84
C PHE A 127 -5.27 -1.59 -2.00
N ALA A 128 -4.06 -2.13 -2.19
CA ALA A 128 -3.74 -3.07 -3.26
C ALA A 128 -4.55 -4.38 -3.16
N GLU A 129 -4.77 -4.90 -1.94
CA GLU A 129 -5.61 -6.08 -1.71
C GLU A 129 -7.08 -5.80 -2.08
N GLY A 130 -7.62 -4.65 -1.67
CA GLY A 130 -8.97 -4.23 -2.04
C GLY A 130 -9.12 -3.91 -3.53
N TRP A 131 -8.06 -3.38 -4.14
CA TRP A 131 -7.97 -3.09 -5.56
C TRP A 131 -7.90 -4.35 -6.44
N SER A 132 -7.33 -5.44 -5.92
CA SER A 132 -7.08 -6.69 -6.66
C SER A 132 -8.31 -7.56 -6.85
N ASP A 133 -9.52 -7.07 -6.56
CA ASP A 133 -10.77 -7.83 -6.73
C ASP A 133 -10.97 -8.29 -8.19
N PRO A 134 -10.78 -9.59 -8.51
CA PRO A 134 -10.88 -10.08 -9.88
C PRO A 134 -12.29 -10.00 -10.47
N GLY A 135 -13.31 -9.99 -9.63
CA GLY A 135 -14.72 -9.97 -10.05
C GLY A 135 -15.37 -8.59 -9.95
N GLY A 136 -14.78 -7.65 -9.23
CA GLY A 136 -15.38 -6.33 -8.96
C GLY A 136 -16.65 -6.39 -8.10
N THR A 137 -16.98 -7.57 -7.57
CA THR A 137 -18.25 -7.87 -6.88
C THR A 137 -18.10 -8.05 -5.37
N ASP A 138 -16.87 -8.15 -4.86
CA ASP A 138 -16.60 -8.32 -3.44
C ASP A 138 -16.75 -7.00 -2.69
N ALA A 139 -17.87 -6.84 -1.99
CA ALA A 139 -18.16 -5.65 -1.18
C ALA A 139 -17.08 -5.41 -0.12
N ILE A 140 -16.56 -6.47 0.53
CA ILE A 140 -15.54 -6.38 1.58
C ILE A 140 -14.25 -5.78 1.01
N ARG A 141 -13.86 -6.14 -0.21
CA ARG A 141 -12.67 -5.59 -0.87
C ARG A 141 -12.84 -4.12 -1.24
N ARG A 142 -14.05 -3.71 -1.68
CA ARG A 142 -14.35 -2.29 -1.93
C ARG A 142 -14.31 -1.47 -0.64
N ASP A 143 -14.86 -2.01 0.44
CA ASP A 143 -14.79 -1.37 1.76
C ASP A 143 -13.35 -1.21 2.23
N LEU A 144 -12.50 -2.21 2.01
CA LEU A 144 -11.06 -2.14 2.35
C LEU A 144 -10.32 -1.06 1.54
N THR A 145 -10.65 -0.90 0.26
CA THR A 145 -10.07 0.19 -0.57
C THR A 145 -10.50 1.56 -0.06
N ALA A 146 -11.78 1.74 0.22
CA ALA A 146 -12.32 2.99 0.74
C ALA A 146 -11.72 3.32 2.10
N GLU A 147 -11.55 2.33 2.96
CA GLU A 147 -10.89 2.45 4.26
C GLU A 147 -9.42 2.88 4.13
N ALA A 148 -8.68 2.25 3.22
CA ALA A 148 -7.28 2.60 2.97
C ALA A 148 -7.14 4.04 2.45
N LEU A 149 -8.00 4.47 1.54
CA LEU A 149 -8.05 5.86 1.05
C LEU A 149 -8.38 6.84 2.19
N PHE A 150 -9.34 6.52 3.03
CA PHE A 150 -9.68 7.34 4.19
C PHE A 150 -8.49 7.50 5.13
N LEU A 151 -7.81 6.40 5.47
CA LEU A 151 -6.60 6.44 6.30
C LEU A 151 -5.47 7.24 5.66
N ALA A 152 -5.26 7.11 4.34
CA ALA A 152 -4.24 7.89 3.62
C ALA A 152 -4.54 9.40 3.68
N ARG A 153 -5.81 9.82 3.56
CA ARG A 153 -6.22 11.21 3.73
C ARG A 153 -5.93 11.73 5.13
N LEU A 154 -6.28 10.96 6.17
CA LEU A 154 -5.99 11.33 7.55
C LEU A 154 -4.49 11.50 7.82
N VAL A 155 -3.64 10.62 7.25
CA VAL A 155 -2.19 10.78 7.36
C VAL A 155 -1.71 12.04 6.63
N ALA A 156 -2.29 12.38 5.47
CA ALA A 156 -1.95 13.58 4.73
C ALA A 156 -2.35 14.89 5.45
N GLU A 157 -3.45 14.85 6.19
CA GLU A 157 -3.86 15.94 7.09
C GLU A 157 -2.95 16.05 8.32
N LEU A 158 -2.58 14.93 8.92
CA LEU A 158 -1.71 14.85 10.09
C LEU A 158 -0.27 15.28 9.79
N LEU A 159 0.26 14.89 8.63
CA LEU A 159 1.64 15.09 8.19
C LEU A 159 1.71 15.76 6.79
N PRO A 160 1.19 17.00 6.64
CA PRO A 160 1.04 17.64 5.32
C PRO A 160 2.37 18.04 4.65
N GLN A 161 3.50 17.96 5.36
CA GLN A 161 4.85 18.25 4.87
C GLN A 161 5.67 16.99 4.60
N GLU A 162 5.05 15.81 4.68
CA GLU A 162 5.71 14.55 4.35
C GLU A 162 5.45 14.15 2.90
N PRO A 163 6.45 14.24 2.00
CA PRO A 163 6.24 14.05 0.57
C PRO A 163 5.77 12.63 0.21
N GLU A 164 6.23 11.60 0.92
CA GLU A 164 5.80 10.22 0.68
C GLU A 164 4.34 9.96 1.07
N VAL A 165 3.81 10.70 2.05
CA VAL A 165 2.38 10.67 2.39
C VAL A 165 1.55 11.24 1.24
N LEU A 166 1.95 12.40 0.71
CA LEU A 166 1.28 13.03 -0.42
C LEU A 166 1.40 12.18 -1.69
N GLY A 167 2.57 11.57 -1.90
CA GLY A 167 2.83 10.65 -3.01
C GLY A 167 1.95 9.39 -2.94
N LEU A 168 1.85 8.77 -1.76
CA LEU A 168 0.98 7.61 -1.57
C LEU A 168 -0.49 7.94 -1.87
N LEU A 169 -1.01 9.03 -1.29
CA LEU A 169 -2.39 9.42 -1.53
C LEU A 169 -2.62 9.73 -3.01
N ALA A 170 -1.71 10.42 -3.69
CA ALA A 170 -1.80 10.70 -5.12
C ALA A 170 -1.80 9.40 -5.95
N CYS A 171 -0.92 8.45 -5.63
CA CYS A 171 -0.86 7.14 -6.30
C CYS A 171 -2.20 6.38 -6.17
N MET A 172 -2.77 6.34 -4.96
CA MET A 172 -4.03 5.67 -4.68
C MET A 172 -5.21 6.35 -5.39
N LEU A 173 -5.25 7.69 -5.42
CA LEU A 173 -6.29 8.46 -6.11
C LEU A 173 -6.26 8.23 -7.63
N HIS A 174 -5.08 8.26 -8.26
CA HIS A 174 -4.95 7.93 -9.67
C HIS A 174 -5.44 6.52 -10.00
N ALA A 175 -5.15 5.55 -9.14
CA ALA A 175 -5.64 4.18 -9.33
C ALA A 175 -7.17 4.13 -9.19
N GLU A 176 -7.72 4.71 -8.12
CA GLU A 176 -9.16 4.69 -7.83
C GLU A 176 -9.97 5.43 -8.88
N ALA A 177 -9.49 6.56 -9.40
CA ALA A 177 -10.12 7.33 -10.45
C ALA A 177 -10.46 6.49 -11.70
N ARG A 178 -9.71 5.42 -11.94
CA ARG A 178 -9.88 4.54 -13.11
C ARG A 178 -10.70 3.27 -12.82
N ARG A 179 -11.23 3.12 -11.60
CA ARG A 179 -11.91 1.88 -11.16
C ARG A 179 -13.03 1.49 -12.12
N CYS A 180 -13.86 2.42 -12.54
CA CYS A 180 -15.00 2.17 -13.44
C CYS A 180 -14.58 1.74 -14.84
N ALA A 181 -13.40 2.15 -15.32
CA ALA A 181 -12.89 1.82 -16.66
C ALA A 181 -12.11 0.49 -16.72
N ARG A 182 -11.82 -0.13 -15.57
CA ARG A 182 -10.97 -1.36 -15.52
C ARG A 182 -11.71 -2.63 -15.97
N ARG A 183 -13.02 -2.59 -16.06
CA ARG A 183 -13.81 -3.77 -16.39
C ARG A 183 -14.92 -3.42 -17.35
N THR A 184 -15.24 -4.37 -18.24
CA THR A 184 -16.45 -4.32 -19.05
C THR A 184 -17.69 -4.55 -18.19
N ALA A 185 -18.87 -4.36 -18.76
CA ALA A 185 -20.15 -4.68 -18.12
C ALA A 185 -20.26 -6.18 -17.77
N GLU A 186 -19.58 -7.04 -18.53
CA GLU A 186 -19.52 -8.49 -18.34
C GLU A 186 -18.48 -8.90 -17.27
N GLY A 187 -17.67 -7.96 -16.78
CA GLY A 187 -16.66 -8.17 -15.74
C GLY A 187 -15.24 -8.45 -16.24
N ASP A 188 -15.02 -8.44 -17.55
CA ASP A 188 -13.70 -8.69 -18.15
C ASP A 188 -12.74 -7.53 -17.88
N TYR A 189 -11.48 -7.85 -17.64
CA TYR A 189 -10.42 -6.87 -17.41
C TYR A 189 -10.12 -6.06 -18.68
N VAL A 190 -10.10 -4.73 -18.55
CA VAL A 190 -9.74 -3.79 -19.62
C VAL A 190 -8.31 -3.26 -19.36
N PRO A 191 -7.34 -3.58 -20.23
CA PRO A 191 -5.98 -3.03 -20.14
C PRO A 191 -5.98 -1.51 -20.16
N LEU A 192 -5.02 -0.88 -19.49
CA LEU A 192 -4.94 0.59 -19.34
C LEU A 192 -5.05 1.34 -20.68
N ALA A 193 -4.35 0.86 -21.71
CA ALA A 193 -4.36 1.46 -23.04
C ALA A 193 -5.71 1.37 -23.77
N ALA A 194 -6.60 0.46 -23.36
CA ALA A 194 -7.91 0.24 -23.91
C ALA A 194 -9.06 0.83 -23.05
N GLN A 195 -8.72 1.43 -21.91
CA GLN A 195 -9.72 2.03 -21.02
C GLN A 195 -10.34 3.28 -21.64
N ASP A 196 -11.65 3.41 -21.50
CA ASP A 196 -12.35 4.64 -21.86
C ASP A 196 -12.05 5.73 -20.83
N VAL A 197 -11.34 6.76 -21.28
CA VAL A 197 -10.96 7.92 -20.46
C VAL A 197 -12.18 8.72 -19.95
N ALA A 198 -13.30 8.64 -20.65
CA ALA A 198 -14.54 9.31 -20.22
C ALA A 198 -15.14 8.70 -18.93
N LEU A 199 -14.77 7.47 -18.60
CA LEU A 199 -15.17 6.80 -17.35
C LEU A 199 -14.25 7.11 -16.16
N TRP A 200 -13.18 7.88 -16.37
CA TRP A 200 -12.25 8.25 -15.32
C TRP A 200 -12.78 9.42 -14.48
N ASP A 201 -12.61 9.34 -13.17
CA ASP A 201 -12.96 10.43 -12.25
C ASP A 201 -11.93 11.56 -12.37
N ALA A 202 -12.31 12.62 -13.08
CA ALA A 202 -11.46 13.77 -13.32
C ALA A 202 -11.10 14.51 -12.01
N ALA A 203 -12.03 14.60 -11.05
CA ALA A 203 -11.80 15.31 -9.80
C ALA A 203 -10.75 14.59 -8.94
N MET A 204 -10.78 13.25 -8.89
CA MET A 204 -9.73 12.47 -8.21
C MET A 204 -8.38 12.62 -8.90
N ILE A 205 -8.33 12.69 -10.23
CA ILE A 205 -7.08 12.90 -10.97
C ILE A 205 -6.52 14.29 -10.66
N ASP A 206 -7.34 15.33 -10.70
CA ASP A 206 -6.90 16.70 -10.43
C ASP A 206 -6.40 16.85 -8.98
N GLU A 207 -7.03 16.18 -8.01
CA GLU A 207 -6.56 16.11 -6.64
C GLU A 207 -5.18 15.41 -6.55
N ALA A 208 -5.02 14.28 -7.23
CA ALA A 208 -3.77 13.52 -7.25
C ALA A 208 -2.62 14.35 -7.83
N GLU A 209 -2.85 15.05 -8.95
CA GLU A 209 -1.86 15.94 -9.56
C GLU A 209 -1.47 17.10 -8.64
N ALA A 210 -2.44 17.70 -7.95
CA ALA A 210 -2.16 18.75 -6.97
C ALA A 210 -1.31 18.27 -5.79
N LEU A 211 -1.58 17.05 -5.28
CA LEU A 211 -0.79 16.41 -4.23
C LEU A 211 0.62 16.10 -4.69
N LEU A 212 0.77 15.53 -5.88
CA LEU A 212 2.07 15.20 -6.46
C LEU A 212 2.92 16.45 -6.70
N LEU A 213 2.31 17.53 -7.19
CA LEU A 213 2.98 18.82 -7.34
C LEU A 213 3.42 19.40 -5.99
N ARG A 214 2.61 19.27 -4.94
CA ARG A 214 3.00 19.66 -3.59
C ARG A 214 4.19 18.83 -3.09
N ALA A 215 4.12 17.52 -3.24
CA ALA A 215 5.19 16.59 -2.83
C ALA A 215 6.51 16.93 -3.51
N SER A 216 6.51 17.21 -4.81
CA SER A 216 7.73 17.56 -5.58
C SER A 216 8.43 18.81 -5.06
N ARG A 217 7.67 19.79 -4.53
CA ARG A 217 8.21 21.04 -3.97
C ARG A 217 8.92 20.86 -2.61
N LEU A 218 8.71 19.72 -1.95
CA LEU A 218 9.35 19.42 -0.65
C LEU A 218 10.79 18.91 -0.78
N GLY A 219 11.28 18.69 -2.02
CA GLY A 219 12.69 18.44 -2.32
C GLY A 219 13.25 17.08 -1.86
N ARG A 220 12.39 16.16 -1.43
CA ARG A 220 12.74 14.78 -1.08
C ARG A 220 11.96 13.84 -1.97
N ILE A 221 12.64 13.06 -2.80
CA ILE A 221 12.03 12.09 -3.70
C ILE A 221 11.99 10.74 -3.00
N GLY A 222 10.84 10.06 -3.04
CA GLY A 222 10.66 8.74 -2.50
C GLY A 222 9.84 7.83 -3.41
N ARG A 223 9.63 6.61 -2.95
CA ARG A 223 8.98 5.54 -3.71
C ARG A 223 7.57 5.91 -4.16
N TYR A 224 6.72 6.36 -3.23
CA TYR A 224 5.31 6.61 -3.55
C TYR A 224 5.12 7.82 -4.47
N GLN A 225 6.00 8.82 -4.36
CA GLN A 225 6.01 9.92 -5.33
C GLN A 225 6.34 9.43 -6.75
N LEU A 226 7.33 8.54 -6.89
CA LEU A 226 7.68 7.96 -8.20
C LEU A 226 6.55 7.06 -8.73
N GLU A 227 5.91 6.27 -7.88
CA GLU A 227 4.74 5.47 -8.27
C GLU A 227 3.57 6.37 -8.71
N ALA A 228 3.32 7.49 -8.01
CA ALA A 228 2.33 8.48 -8.41
C ALA A 228 2.69 9.17 -9.73
N ALA A 229 3.96 9.52 -9.92
CA ALA A 229 4.44 10.12 -11.17
C ALA A 229 4.26 9.18 -12.38
N LEU A 230 4.44 7.87 -12.21
CA LEU A 230 4.10 6.89 -13.23
C LEU A 230 2.61 6.90 -13.58
N GLN A 231 1.73 6.99 -12.58
CA GLN A 231 0.29 7.08 -12.83
C GLN A 231 -0.07 8.37 -13.57
N SER A 232 0.51 9.51 -13.17
CA SER A 232 0.36 10.80 -13.85
C SER A 232 0.81 10.73 -15.31
N ALA A 233 2.00 10.17 -15.59
CA ALA A 233 2.49 9.97 -16.96
C ALA A 233 1.55 9.10 -17.80
N HIS A 234 0.99 8.04 -17.23
CA HIS A 234 0.01 7.19 -17.91
C HIS A 234 -1.29 7.93 -18.21
N VAL A 235 -1.79 8.74 -17.27
CA VAL A 235 -2.99 9.57 -17.47
C VAL A 235 -2.77 10.57 -18.60
N GLU A 236 -1.64 11.28 -18.56
CA GLU A 236 -1.28 12.27 -19.60
C GLU A 236 -1.18 11.62 -20.97
N ARG A 237 -0.53 10.46 -21.07
CA ARG A 237 -0.38 9.71 -22.32
C ARG A 237 -1.74 9.26 -22.88
N CYS A 238 -2.62 8.70 -22.05
CA CYS A 238 -3.94 8.24 -22.49
C CYS A 238 -4.86 9.39 -22.89
N ARG A 239 -4.82 10.54 -22.18
CA ARG A 239 -5.64 11.72 -22.50
C ARG A 239 -5.20 12.43 -23.78
N ASN A 240 -3.88 12.50 -24.02
CA ASN A 240 -3.31 13.29 -25.11
C ASN A 240 -2.84 12.44 -26.30
N GLY A 241 -3.04 11.11 -26.27
CA GLY A 241 -2.64 10.21 -27.35
C GLY A 241 -1.12 10.17 -27.56
N ARG A 242 -0.30 10.51 -26.56
CA ARG A 242 1.16 10.51 -26.68
C ARG A 242 1.68 9.09 -26.78
N THR A 243 2.71 8.91 -27.60
CA THR A 243 3.39 7.63 -27.82
C THR A 243 4.80 7.61 -27.22
N ASP A 244 5.25 8.70 -26.62
CA ASP A 244 6.57 8.80 -25.99
C ASP A 244 6.57 8.13 -24.62
N TRP A 245 7.34 7.07 -24.49
CA TRP A 245 7.53 6.29 -23.25
C TRP A 245 8.79 6.70 -22.49
N THR A 246 9.51 7.71 -22.96
CA THR A 246 10.77 8.16 -22.31
C THR A 246 10.55 8.58 -20.86
N PRO A 247 9.51 9.34 -20.48
CA PRO A 247 9.29 9.72 -19.10
C PRO A 247 9.06 8.52 -18.19
N GLU A 248 8.24 7.55 -18.61
CA GLU A 248 7.96 6.35 -17.83
C GLU A 248 9.23 5.52 -17.61
N VAL A 249 10.06 5.34 -18.62
CA VAL A 249 11.33 4.61 -18.48
C VAL A 249 12.25 5.32 -17.47
N GLN A 250 12.36 6.65 -17.52
CA GLN A 250 13.18 7.42 -16.57
C GLN A 250 12.66 7.29 -15.14
N ILE A 251 11.34 7.33 -14.94
CA ILE A 251 10.73 7.16 -13.61
C ILE A 251 10.97 5.72 -13.11
N TYR A 252 10.83 4.71 -13.97
CA TYR A 252 11.15 3.32 -13.62
C TYR A 252 12.64 3.14 -13.30
N ASP A 253 13.55 3.82 -13.98
CA ASP A 253 14.99 3.80 -13.66
C ASP A 253 15.24 4.33 -12.24
N ALA A 254 14.62 5.47 -11.89
CA ALA A 254 14.73 6.06 -10.56
C ALA A 254 14.11 5.15 -9.49
N LEU A 255 12.95 4.58 -9.77
CA LEU A 255 12.24 3.69 -8.84
C LEU A 255 13.03 2.39 -8.62
N LEU A 256 13.61 1.82 -9.66
CA LEU A 256 14.45 0.62 -9.58
C LEU A 256 15.72 0.87 -8.75
N ALA A 257 16.36 2.02 -8.96
CA ALA A 257 17.53 2.42 -8.17
C ALA A 257 17.18 2.60 -6.67
N LEU A 258 15.96 3.05 -6.36
CA LEU A 258 15.50 3.27 -4.99
C LEU A 258 15.14 1.97 -4.26
N CYS A 259 14.41 1.05 -4.91
CA CYS A 259 13.82 -0.10 -4.22
C CYS A 259 14.34 -1.47 -4.68
N GLY A 260 15.04 -1.56 -5.81
CA GLY A 260 15.57 -2.83 -6.35
C GLY A 260 14.50 -3.90 -6.62
N SER A 261 13.22 -3.51 -6.74
CA SER A 261 12.10 -4.44 -6.87
C SER A 261 12.12 -5.16 -8.23
N PRO A 262 12.03 -6.51 -8.26
CA PRO A 262 11.94 -7.26 -9.51
C PRO A 262 10.65 -6.96 -10.29
N VAL A 263 9.56 -6.60 -9.60
CA VAL A 263 8.30 -6.17 -10.24
C VAL A 263 8.48 -4.84 -10.97
N VAL A 264 9.21 -3.90 -10.36
CA VAL A 264 9.57 -2.63 -11.02
C VAL A 264 10.44 -2.89 -12.24
N ALA A 265 11.42 -3.81 -12.15
CA ALA A 265 12.27 -4.18 -13.26
C ALA A 265 11.49 -4.79 -14.43
N LEU A 266 10.48 -5.63 -14.13
CA LEU A 266 9.57 -6.21 -15.12
C LEU A 266 8.74 -5.12 -15.82
N ASN A 267 8.11 -4.23 -15.06
CA ASN A 267 7.32 -3.14 -15.62
C ASN A 267 8.19 -2.17 -16.45
N ARG A 268 9.44 -1.92 -16.02
CA ARG A 268 10.42 -1.17 -16.80
C ARG A 268 10.70 -1.84 -18.15
N ALA A 269 10.85 -3.18 -18.17
CA ALA A 269 11.09 -3.91 -19.42
C ALA A 269 9.90 -3.75 -20.39
N LEU A 270 8.67 -3.74 -19.91
CA LEU A 270 7.49 -3.46 -20.72
C LEU A 270 7.52 -2.02 -21.30
N ALA A 271 7.88 -1.02 -20.49
CA ALA A 271 8.03 0.35 -21.01
C ALA A 271 9.17 0.47 -22.04
N ILE A 272 10.25 -0.31 -21.88
CA ILE A 272 11.34 -0.38 -22.87
C ILE A 272 10.87 -1.06 -24.15
N ALA A 273 9.99 -2.07 -24.09
CA ALA A 273 9.42 -2.69 -25.28
C ALA A 273 8.69 -1.66 -26.15
N GLU A 274 7.94 -0.78 -25.54
CA GLU A 274 7.22 0.29 -26.24
C GLU A 274 8.16 1.38 -26.79
N LEU A 275 9.28 1.67 -26.10
CA LEU A 275 10.23 2.71 -26.48
C LEU A 275 11.26 2.23 -27.52
N LYS A 276 11.77 1.00 -27.39
CA LYS A 276 12.94 0.48 -28.14
C LYS A 276 12.64 -0.80 -28.94
N GLY A 277 11.43 -1.33 -28.81
CA GLY A 277 11.03 -2.58 -29.44
C GLY A 277 11.13 -3.80 -28.51
N PRO A 278 10.41 -4.88 -28.87
CA PRO A 278 10.23 -6.06 -28.03
C PRO A 278 11.52 -6.87 -27.81
N GLU A 279 12.46 -6.85 -28.76
CA GLU A 279 13.71 -7.64 -28.69
C GLU A 279 14.54 -7.23 -27.48
N THR A 280 14.75 -5.91 -27.28
CA THR A 280 15.48 -5.38 -26.12
C THR A 280 14.77 -5.72 -24.80
N ALA A 281 13.45 -5.72 -24.77
CA ALA A 281 12.69 -6.07 -23.59
C ALA A 281 12.80 -7.55 -23.24
N LEU A 282 12.79 -8.44 -24.24
CA LEU A 282 12.95 -9.89 -24.03
C LEU A 282 14.30 -10.22 -23.41
N GLU A 283 15.39 -9.59 -23.86
CA GLU A 283 16.73 -9.77 -23.26
C GLU A 283 16.72 -9.41 -21.75
N ILE A 284 16.04 -8.32 -21.38
CA ILE A 284 15.90 -7.90 -19.98
C ILE A 284 15.05 -8.90 -19.18
N MET A 285 13.95 -9.38 -19.77
CA MET A 285 13.07 -10.36 -19.13
C MET A 285 13.76 -11.70 -18.91
N ASP A 286 14.56 -12.18 -19.86
CA ASP A 286 15.36 -13.40 -19.74
C ASP A 286 16.37 -13.28 -18.59
N ALA A 287 17.03 -12.12 -18.47
CA ALA A 287 17.94 -11.86 -17.36
C ALA A 287 17.22 -11.84 -16.01
N LEU A 288 16.01 -11.27 -15.93
CA LEU A 288 15.18 -11.27 -14.73
C LEU A 288 14.68 -12.68 -14.36
N ALA A 289 14.33 -13.50 -15.36
CA ALA A 289 13.95 -14.89 -15.14
C ALA A 289 15.12 -15.72 -14.59
N ALA A 290 16.32 -15.49 -15.08
CA ALA A 290 17.55 -16.16 -14.60
C ALA A 290 17.93 -15.75 -13.16
N ASP A 291 17.56 -14.56 -12.71
CA ASP A 291 17.77 -14.07 -11.33
C ASP A 291 16.90 -14.81 -10.30
N GLY A 292 15.79 -15.43 -10.72
CA GLY A 292 14.93 -16.27 -9.86
C GLY A 292 14.12 -15.52 -8.79
N ARG A 293 14.14 -14.19 -8.79
CA ARG A 293 13.40 -13.37 -7.81
C ARG A 293 11.91 -13.21 -8.12
N LEU A 294 11.47 -13.58 -9.32
CA LEU A 294 10.09 -13.51 -9.80
C LEU A 294 9.36 -14.87 -9.77
N VAL A 295 9.96 -15.94 -9.20
CA VAL A 295 9.39 -17.29 -9.13
C VAL A 295 8.66 -17.54 -7.82
#